data_9fa9cfc34b5dd59cd9a76abcbfecdfec
#
_entry.id   9fa9cfc34b5dd59cd9a76abcbfecdfec
#
_cell.length_a   1.000
_cell.length_b   1.000
_cell.length_c   1.000
_cell.angle_alpha   90.00
_cell.angle_beta   90.00
_cell.angle_gamma   90.00
#
_symmetry.space_group_name_H-M   'P 1'
#
loop_
_entity.id
_entity.type
_entity.pdbx_description
1 polymer ?
#
loop_
_entity_poly.entity_id
_entity_poly.type
_entity_poly.pdbx_seq_one_letter_code
_entity_poly.pdbx_strand_id
1 'polypeptide(L)'
;MRTNPHILEINTRAWMKRLERRHGQKFTLDQIPDNYWTEIKALGFDAVWLMGVWKHSPKATEIARTHPDVVEAVRKIEPNFDPQDIVASPYAIMEYVVDDSLGGPESLKKLRAKLNGIGIAVFLDFVGNHTAIDAPTVETDPDLYINTGTAQPHVHADWFFTNKAGVHIAHGRDPYFAPWTDTAQLNYFNPKTRRFMLDNLLRVAEQCDGVRCDMAMLSLNKVHRDTWRDFLGNDLPKEEFWTQALKEVRDIHPEFTFIAEVYWGLEWEIQEMGFDYTYDKVLYDRLRFSNSENIKAHLGAEHLFQMRSIRFTSNHDEEESLKAFGKEKSLVASTIIATLPGARMFYLFQLLGRPARLPIQYIKDWFTVDKEVATYYARLLTIASAPEFHGGQWSLKEVRPLNDDSYRNVLAWQWKQRNTGKMVVINYSGQPSRCCLPMKGSEALNGSVREEFSKQQIEVTPQMRAEGFTLELKPYESKIFTFSL
;
A
#
# COMPACT_ATOMS: atom_id res chain seq x y z
N MET A 1 -14.18 -10.48 -0.65
CA MET A 1 -13.87 -9.09 -0.18
C MET A 1 -14.86 -8.10 -0.80
N ARG A 2 -15.20 -6.94 -0.15
CA ARG A 2 -16.07 -5.90 -0.76
C ARG A 2 -15.39 -5.28 -1.99
N THR A 3 -16.16 -4.75 -2.92
CA THR A 3 -15.64 -3.87 -3.98
C THR A 3 -15.09 -2.59 -3.33
N ASN A 4 -14.03 -2.00 -3.88
CA ASN A 4 -13.34 -0.84 -3.30
C ASN A 4 -12.96 -1.07 -1.81
N PRO A 5 -12.15 -2.08 -1.48
CA PRO A 5 -11.90 -2.49 -0.11
C PRO A 5 -11.03 -1.50 0.66
N HIS A 6 -11.18 -1.50 1.99
CA HIS A 6 -10.21 -0.91 2.90
C HIS A 6 -9.20 -1.96 3.34
N ILE A 7 -7.92 -1.66 3.17
CA ILE A 7 -6.79 -2.55 3.52
C ILE A 7 -5.95 -1.85 4.58
N LEU A 8 -5.68 -2.55 5.69
CA LEU A 8 -4.79 -2.07 6.74
C LEU A 8 -3.42 -2.71 6.57
N GLU A 9 -2.43 -1.91 6.26
CA GLU A 9 -1.03 -2.32 6.29
C GLU A 9 -0.50 -2.29 7.73
N ILE A 10 0.15 -3.37 8.16
CA ILE A 10 0.74 -3.52 9.48
C ILE A 10 2.22 -3.91 9.34
N ASN A 11 3.15 -3.07 9.81
CA ASN A 11 4.51 -3.51 10.05
C ASN A 11 4.50 -4.50 11.22
N THR A 12 4.46 -5.78 10.90
CA THR A 12 4.16 -6.85 11.86
C THR A 12 5.17 -6.90 13.00
N ARG A 13 6.46 -6.81 12.69
CA ARG A 13 7.52 -6.93 13.71
C ARG A 13 7.48 -5.76 14.70
N ALA A 14 7.35 -4.54 14.21
CA ALA A 14 7.27 -3.35 15.05
C ALA A 14 5.97 -3.32 15.87
N TRP A 15 4.85 -3.73 15.26
CA TRP A 15 3.57 -3.82 15.95
C TRP A 15 3.56 -4.89 17.04
N MET A 16 4.13 -6.07 16.79
CA MET A 16 4.28 -7.14 17.80
C MET A 16 5.11 -6.67 19.00
N LYS A 17 6.20 -5.92 18.76
CA LYS A 17 6.99 -5.29 19.84
C LYS A 17 6.20 -4.25 20.62
N ARG A 18 5.36 -3.47 19.97
CA ARG A 18 4.45 -2.53 20.63
C ARG A 18 3.43 -3.25 21.51
N LEU A 19 2.85 -4.38 21.03
CA LEU A 19 1.96 -5.24 21.83
C LEU A 19 2.68 -5.85 23.02
N GLU A 20 3.88 -6.40 22.82
CA GLU A 20 4.71 -6.98 23.88
C GLU A 20 4.92 -5.94 25.01
N ARG A 21 5.29 -4.70 24.65
CA ARG A 21 5.46 -3.63 25.64
C ARG A 21 4.18 -3.27 26.36
N ARG A 22 3.05 -3.19 25.62
CA ARG A 22 1.75 -2.81 26.19
C ARG A 22 1.22 -3.81 27.21
N HIS A 23 1.44 -5.11 26.95
CA HIS A 23 0.90 -6.20 27.74
C HIS A 23 1.92 -6.88 28.66
N GLY A 24 3.22 -6.53 28.55
CA GLY A 24 4.28 -7.14 29.35
C GLY A 24 4.61 -8.58 29.01
N GLN A 25 4.15 -9.09 27.84
CA GLN A 25 4.39 -10.46 27.39
C GLN A 25 4.57 -10.53 25.87
N LYS A 26 5.34 -11.51 25.41
CA LYS A 26 5.46 -11.81 23.98
C LYS A 26 4.20 -12.48 23.46
N PHE A 27 3.92 -12.22 22.18
CA PHE A 27 2.83 -12.86 21.45
C PHE A 27 3.36 -13.57 20.21
N THR A 28 2.71 -14.64 19.82
CA THR A 28 2.72 -15.16 18.45
C THR A 28 1.51 -14.62 17.70
N LEU A 29 1.45 -14.78 16.38
CA LEU A 29 0.37 -14.22 15.56
C LEU A 29 -1.02 -14.70 16.01
N ASP A 30 -1.17 -15.99 16.37
CA ASP A 30 -2.42 -16.58 16.85
C ASP A 30 -2.81 -16.16 18.28
N GLN A 31 -1.86 -15.64 19.06
CA GLN A 31 -2.06 -15.18 20.43
C GLN A 31 -2.45 -13.71 20.55
N ILE A 32 -2.44 -12.97 19.45
CA ILE A 32 -2.88 -11.57 19.45
C ILE A 32 -4.32 -11.50 19.96
N PRO A 33 -4.63 -10.66 20.98
CA PRO A 33 -5.96 -10.58 21.57
C PRO A 33 -7.04 -10.23 20.55
N ASP A 34 -8.20 -10.89 20.65
CA ASP A 34 -9.31 -10.77 19.69
C ASP A 34 -9.88 -9.36 19.56
N ASN A 35 -9.81 -8.55 20.62
CA ASN A 35 -10.31 -7.18 20.60
C ASN A 35 -9.58 -6.31 19.56
N TYR A 36 -8.29 -6.55 19.28
CA TYR A 36 -7.58 -5.81 18.21
C TYR A 36 -8.22 -6.06 16.85
N TRP A 37 -8.58 -7.29 16.56
CA TRP A 37 -9.16 -7.67 15.29
C TRP A 37 -10.62 -7.22 15.15
N THR A 38 -11.38 -7.28 16.24
CA THR A 38 -12.76 -6.76 16.27
C THR A 38 -12.79 -5.25 16.14
N GLU A 39 -11.83 -4.52 16.72
CA GLU A 39 -11.68 -3.07 16.53
C GLU A 39 -11.34 -2.73 15.07
N ILE A 40 -10.39 -3.45 14.44
CA ILE A 40 -10.04 -3.29 13.03
C ILE A 40 -11.28 -3.55 12.14
N LYS A 41 -12.04 -4.61 12.42
CA LYS A 41 -13.29 -4.90 11.70
C LYS A 41 -14.35 -3.81 11.88
N ALA A 42 -14.49 -3.30 13.09
CA ALA A 42 -15.45 -2.22 13.41
C ALA A 42 -15.09 -0.91 12.70
N LEU A 43 -13.81 -0.66 12.41
CA LEU A 43 -13.37 0.45 11.57
C LEU A 43 -13.65 0.24 10.07
N GLY A 44 -14.14 -0.96 9.68
CA GLY A 44 -14.57 -1.25 8.32
C GLY A 44 -13.47 -1.75 7.40
N PHE A 45 -12.39 -2.30 7.94
CA PHE A 45 -11.37 -2.94 7.12
C PHE A 45 -11.84 -4.30 6.58
N ASP A 46 -11.49 -4.57 5.32
CA ASP A 46 -11.79 -5.81 4.60
C ASP A 46 -10.62 -6.77 4.58
N ALA A 47 -9.40 -6.22 4.68
CA ALA A 47 -8.17 -7.00 4.70
C ALA A 47 -7.13 -6.36 5.63
N VAL A 48 -6.22 -7.19 6.12
CA VAL A 48 -4.96 -6.77 6.72
C VAL A 48 -3.80 -7.27 5.88
N TRP A 49 -2.85 -6.40 5.59
CA TRP A 49 -1.57 -6.79 5.02
C TRP A 49 -0.53 -6.82 6.13
N LEU A 50 -0.05 -8.03 6.45
CA LEU A 50 0.96 -8.28 7.47
C LEU A 50 2.35 -8.24 6.82
N MET A 51 2.97 -7.06 6.77
CA MET A 51 4.30 -6.86 6.21
C MET A 51 5.37 -7.53 7.09
N GLY A 52 6.28 -8.29 6.48
CA GLY A 52 7.48 -8.79 7.12
C GLY A 52 7.29 -10.02 8.00
N VAL A 53 6.42 -10.95 7.60
CA VAL A 53 6.18 -12.21 8.34
C VAL A 53 7.17 -13.33 8.00
N TRP A 54 7.84 -13.25 6.86
CA TRP A 54 8.72 -14.30 6.36
C TRP A 54 10.03 -14.39 7.14
N LYS A 55 10.62 -15.58 7.09
CA LYS A 55 11.94 -15.86 7.68
C LYS A 55 12.98 -14.92 7.06
N HIS A 56 13.60 -14.13 7.90
CA HIS A 56 14.56 -13.12 7.48
C HIS A 56 16.00 -13.63 7.62
N SER A 57 16.89 -12.94 6.93
CA SER A 57 18.30 -13.25 6.80
C SER A 57 19.12 -12.84 8.04
N PRO A 58 19.88 -13.75 8.66
CA PRO A 58 20.89 -13.37 9.64
C PRO A 58 21.97 -12.47 9.05
N LYS A 59 22.40 -12.73 7.81
CA LYS A 59 23.44 -11.93 7.15
C LYS A 59 22.96 -10.53 6.80
N ALA A 60 21.72 -10.38 6.32
CA ALA A 60 21.11 -9.07 6.11
C ALA A 60 20.96 -8.29 7.43
N THR A 61 20.73 -8.98 8.56
CA THR A 61 20.72 -8.35 9.88
C THR A 61 22.11 -7.76 10.25
N GLU A 62 23.18 -8.52 10.00
CA GLU A 62 24.56 -8.00 10.22
C GLU A 62 24.84 -6.77 9.34
N ILE A 63 24.45 -6.83 8.08
CA ILE A 63 24.61 -5.72 7.12
C ILE A 63 23.80 -4.49 7.61
N ALA A 64 22.53 -4.66 7.95
CA ALA A 64 21.67 -3.57 8.41
C ALA A 64 22.22 -2.85 9.65
N ARG A 65 22.77 -3.59 10.60
CA ARG A 65 23.38 -3.04 11.84
C ARG A 65 24.59 -2.15 11.62
N THR A 66 25.26 -2.31 10.48
CA THR A 66 26.47 -1.57 10.12
C THR A 66 26.25 -0.61 8.95
N HIS A 67 25.10 -0.69 8.26
CA HIS A 67 24.81 0.16 7.10
C HIS A 67 24.60 1.61 7.54
N PRO A 68 25.41 2.57 7.02
CA PRO A 68 25.38 3.95 7.49
C PRO A 68 24.00 4.59 7.44
N ASP A 69 23.27 4.43 6.33
CA ASP A 69 21.95 5.04 6.13
C ASP A 69 20.89 4.48 7.08
N VAL A 70 20.94 3.17 7.37
CA VAL A 70 20.03 2.53 8.31
C VAL A 70 20.29 3.03 9.72
N VAL A 71 21.55 3.02 10.14
CA VAL A 71 21.97 3.49 11.47
C VAL A 71 21.64 4.97 11.67
N GLU A 72 21.87 5.81 10.64
CA GLU A 72 21.54 7.23 10.71
C GLU A 72 20.02 7.46 10.76
N ALA A 73 19.25 6.72 9.95
CA ALA A 73 17.78 6.82 9.96
C ALA A 73 17.19 6.42 11.31
N VAL A 74 17.70 5.35 11.92
CA VAL A 74 17.28 4.94 13.28
C VAL A 74 17.68 5.98 14.32
N ARG A 75 18.91 6.51 14.27
CA ARG A 75 19.39 7.53 15.20
C ARG A 75 18.56 8.82 15.18
N LYS A 76 18.02 9.19 14.02
CA LYS A 76 17.14 10.37 13.89
C LYS A 76 15.84 10.24 14.68
N ILE A 77 15.33 9.02 14.86
CA ILE A 77 14.08 8.76 15.59
C ILE A 77 14.31 8.30 17.04
N GLU A 78 15.43 7.62 17.31
CA GLU A 78 15.81 7.11 18.62
C GLU A 78 17.34 7.31 18.81
N PRO A 79 17.79 8.44 19.37
CA PRO A 79 19.23 8.72 19.50
C PRO A 79 20.02 7.68 20.32
N ASN A 80 19.36 7.05 21.30
CA ASN A 80 19.95 6.06 22.20
C ASN A 80 19.45 4.64 21.90
N PHE A 81 19.28 4.30 20.61
CA PHE A 81 18.81 2.98 20.22
C PHE A 81 19.81 1.86 20.57
N ASP A 82 19.28 0.68 20.85
CA ASP A 82 20.09 -0.54 20.95
C ASP A 82 20.30 -1.13 19.53
N PRO A 83 21.55 -1.34 19.07
CA PRO A 83 21.82 -1.97 17.78
C PRO A 83 21.15 -3.34 17.59
N GLN A 84 20.81 -4.05 18.68
CA GLN A 84 20.10 -5.32 18.61
C GLN A 84 18.65 -5.17 18.11
N ASP A 85 18.07 -3.97 18.17
CA ASP A 85 16.75 -3.66 17.68
C ASP A 85 16.72 -3.39 16.15
N ILE A 86 17.92 -3.32 15.53
CA ILE A 86 18.06 -3.33 14.07
C ILE A 86 18.13 -4.79 13.62
N VAL A 87 17.22 -5.17 12.73
CA VAL A 87 17.08 -6.49 12.12
C VAL A 87 17.17 -6.39 10.60
N ALA A 88 17.16 -7.51 9.89
CA ALA A 88 17.12 -7.53 8.44
C ALA A 88 15.93 -6.74 7.88
N SER A 89 16.08 -6.21 6.68
CA SER A 89 14.93 -5.77 5.87
C SER A 89 13.90 -6.89 5.78
N PRO A 90 12.59 -6.61 5.92
CA PRO A 90 11.54 -7.59 5.69
C PRO A 90 11.52 -8.14 4.25
N TYR A 91 12.20 -7.47 3.34
CA TYR A 91 12.33 -7.81 1.93
C TYR A 91 13.57 -8.65 1.59
N ALA A 92 14.53 -8.78 2.52
CA ALA A 92 15.63 -9.76 2.42
C ALA A 92 15.14 -11.14 2.90
N ILE A 93 14.32 -11.80 2.08
CA ILE A 93 13.64 -13.05 2.42
C ILE A 93 14.57 -14.24 2.16
N MET A 94 14.79 -15.06 3.20
CA MET A 94 15.50 -16.33 3.04
C MET A 94 14.63 -17.42 2.43
N GLU A 95 13.43 -17.55 2.97
CA GLU A 95 12.45 -18.58 2.60
C GLU A 95 11.04 -18.05 2.86
N TYR A 96 10.07 -18.49 2.05
CA TYR A 96 8.64 -18.18 2.24
C TYR A 96 8.01 -19.07 3.33
N VAL A 97 8.65 -19.08 4.48
CA VAL A 97 8.21 -19.72 5.72
C VAL A 97 8.04 -18.64 6.78
N VAL A 98 6.97 -18.68 7.52
CA VAL A 98 6.71 -17.67 8.59
C VAL A 98 7.80 -17.79 9.66
N ASP A 99 8.32 -16.64 10.09
CA ASP A 99 9.39 -16.56 11.09
C ASP A 99 8.96 -17.19 12.43
N ASP A 100 9.84 -17.98 13.03
CA ASP A 100 9.57 -18.67 14.30
C ASP A 100 9.28 -17.70 15.45
N SER A 101 9.86 -16.50 15.41
CA SER A 101 9.59 -15.45 16.41
C SER A 101 8.14 -14.96 16.38
N LEU A 102 7.43 -15.19 15.28
CA LEU A 102 6.01 -14.89 15.10
C LEU A 102 5.10 -16.11 15.35
N GLY A 103 5.70 -17.27 15.71
CA GLY A 103 5.01 -18.53 15.98
C GLY A 103 4.92 -19.48 14.79
N GLY A 104 5.65 -19.19 13.70
CA GLY A 104 5.76 -20.07 12.54
C GLY A 104 4.47 -20.25 11.74
N PRO A 105 4.46 -21.19 10.77
CA PRO A 105 3.34 -21.38 9.83
C PRO A 105 1.99 -21.70 10.50
N GLU A 106 1.99 -22.50 11.56
CA GLU A 106 0.75 -22.86 12.26
C GLU A 106 0.10 -21.69 12.97
N SER A 107 0.90 -20.72 13.45
CA SER A 107 0.41 -19.49 14.06
C SER A 107 -0.29 -18.60 13.03
N LEU A 108 0.31 -18.42 11.84
CA LEU A 108 -0.33 -17.70 10.73
C LEU A 108 -1.62 -18.37 10.26
N LYS A 109 -1.61 -19.71 10.12
CA LYS A 109 -2.79 -20.48 9.71
C LYS A 109 -3.97 -20.28 10.68
N LYS A 110 -3.72 -20.33 11.98
CA LYS A 110 -4.75 -20.07 13.01
C LYS A 110 -5.23 -18.61 12.96
N LEU A 111 -4.31 -17.64 12.82
CA LEU A 111 -4.67 -16.24 12.68
C LEU A 111 -5.53 -16.02 11.43
N ARG A 112 -5.13 -16.54 10.25
CA ARG A 112 -5.92 -16.44 9.02
C ARG A 112 -7.34 -16.99 9.19
N ALA A 113 -7.48 -18.18 9.78
CA ALA A 113 -8.78 -18.76 10.05
C ALA A 113 -9.65 -17.88 10.96
N LYS A 114 -9.05 -17.31 12.02
CA LYS A 114 -9.73 -16.36 12.92
C LYS A 114 -10.20 -15.11 12.17
N LEU A 115 -9.34 -14.48 11.37
CA LEU A 115 -9.64 -13.27 10.64
C LEU A 115 -10.69 -13.50 9.54
N ASN A 116 -10.58 -14.59 8.79
CA ASN A 116 -11.56 -14.98 7.79
C ASN A 116 -12.94 -15.24 8.44
N GLY A 117 -12.96 -15.80 9.65
CA GLY A 117 -14.18 -16.02 10.43
C GLY A 117 -14.95 -14.73 10.78
N ILE A 118 -14.27 -13.59 10.82
CA ILE A 118 -14.88 -12.27 11.04
C ILE A 118 -14.92 -11.42 9.76
N GLY A 119 -14.60 -12.01 8.59
CA GLY A 119 -14.65 -11.37 7.28
C GLY A 119 -13.52 -10.37 7.03
N ILE A 120 -12.31 -10.65 7.54
CA ILE A 120 -11.06 -9.94 7.22
C ILE A 120 -10.15 -10.89 6.45
N ALA A 121 -9.73 -10.52 5.24
CA ALA A 121 -8.74 -11.23 4.46
C ALA A 121 -7.32 -10.94 4.97
N VAL A 122 -6.40 -11.89 4.78
CA VAL A 122 -4.98 -11.75 5.15
C VAL A 122 -4.13 -11.64 3.89
N PHE A 123 -3.39 -10.55 3.77
CA PHE A 123 -2.43 -10.34 2.68
C PHE A 123 -1.01 -10.40 3.20
N LEU A 124 -0.11 -10.93 2.37
CA LEU A 124 1.33 -11.04 2.66
C LEU A 124 2.15 -10.46 1.52
N ASP A 125 3.46 -10.34 1.72
CA ASP A 125 4.38 -9.92 0.67
C ASP A 125 4.83 -11.09 -0.21
N PHE A 126 5.00 -10.82 -1.49
CA PHE A 126 5.76 -11.64 -2.41
C PHE A 126 6.85 -10.79 -3.07
N VAL A 127 8.12 -11.10 -2.79
CA VAL A 127 9.29 -10.39 -3.31
C VAL A 127 9.79 -11.11 -4.56
N GLY A 128 9.36 -10.63 -5.72
CA GLY A 128 9.65 -11.29 -6.99
C GLY A 128 11.06 -11.05 -7.52
N ASN A 129 11.69 -9.93 -7.19
CA ASN A 129 12.94 -9.51 -7.82
C ASN A 129 14.21 -10.19 -7.27
N HIS A 130 14.25 -10.51 -6.00
CA HIS A 130 15.46 -10.97 -5.30
C HIS A 130 15.13 -11.88 -4.12
N THR A 131 16.14 -12.55 -3.59
CA THR A 131 16.13 -13.22 -2.29
C THR A 131 17.11 -12.55 -1.33
N ALA A 132 17.19 -13.00 -0.09
CA ALA A 132 18.28 -12.61 0.79
C ALA A 132 19.63 -13.06 0.25
N ILE A 133 20.70 -12.33 0.58
CA ILE A 133 22.08 -12.62 0.18
C ILE A 133 22.56 -14.01 0.63
N ASP A 134 22.06 -14.52 1.73
CA ASP A 134 22.37 -15.82 2.33
C ASP A 134 21.21 -16.84 2.21
N ALA A 135 20.27 -16.61 1.26
CA ALA A 135 19.26 -17.62 0.95
C ALA A 135 19.93 -18.94 0.56
N PRO A 136 19.42 -20.10 1.02
CA PRO A 136 20.06 -21.40 0.74
C PRO A 136 20.36 -21.63 -0.73
N THR A 137 19.50 -21.15 -1.62
CA THR A 137 19.65 -21.28 -3.08
C THR A 137 20.84 -20.52 -3.66
N VAL A 138 21.36 -19.50 -2.97
CA VAL A 138 22.58 -18.77 -3.37
C VAL A 138 23.79 -19.70 -3.41
N GLU A 139 23.82 -20.71 -2.54
CA GLU A 139 24.89 -21.71 -2.48
C GLU A 139 24.56 -22.97 -3.29
N THR A 140 23.30 -23.43 -3.23
CA THR A 140 22.92 -24.72 -3.82
C THR A 140 22.54 -24.63 -5.29
N ASP A 141 22.12 -23.46 -5.76
CA ASP A 141 21.59 -23.27 -7.12
C ASP A 141 21.83 -21.85 -7.66
N PRO A 142 23.12 -21.46 -7.83
CA PRO A 142 23.48 -20.11 -8.28
C PRO A 142 22.94 -19.74 -9.67
N ASP A 143 22.55 -20.73 -10.49
CA ASP A 143 21.94 -20.50 -11.80
C ASP A 143 20.57 -19.80 -11.75
N LEU A 144 19.94 -19.78 -10.58
CA LEU A 144 18.71 -19.00 -10.37
C LEU A 144 18.96 -17.49 -10.41
N TYR A 145 20.19 -17.06 -10.29
CA TYR A 145 20.57 -15.66 -10.10
C TYR A 145 21.32 -15.10 -11.31
N ILE A 146 21.34 -13.77 -11.42
CA ILE A 146 22.29 -13.08 -12.30
C ILE A 146 23.70 -13.35 -11.76
N ASN A 147 24.55 -14.05 -12.52
CA ASN A 147 25.90 -14.40 -12.11
C ASN A 147 26.88 -14.42 -13.28
N THR A 148 28.15 -14.33 -12.99
CA THR A 148 29.25 -14.45 -13.96
C THR A 148 30.08 -15.73 -13.79
N GLY A 149 29.57 -16.71 -13.08
CA GLY A 149 30.32 -17.90 -12.67
C GLY A 149 31.48 -17.52 -11.75
N THR A 150 32.62 -18.18 -11.92
CA THR A 150 33.87 -17.87 -11.19
C THR A 150 34.73 -16.78 -11.86
N ALA A 151 34.27 -16.26 -13.01
CA ALA A 151 34.94 -15.15 -13.67
C ALA A 151 34.58 -13.83 -13.03
N GLN A 152 35.55 -12.96 -12.84
CA GLN A 152 35.30 -11.60 -12.34
C GLN A 152 34.34 -10.86 -13.29
N PRO A 153 33.37 -10.12 -12.75
CA PRO A 153 32.51 -9.27 -13.56
C PRO A 153 33.35 -8.27 -14.38
N HIS A 154 33.09 -8.19 -15.68
CA HIS A 154 33.86 -7.33 -16.59
C HIS A 154 33.48 -5.84 -16.45
N VAL A 155 32.29 -5.54 -15.90
CA VAL A 155 31.83 -4.20 -15.54
C VAL A 155 31.09 -4.29 -14.19
N HIS A 156 30.95 -3.18 -13.49
CA HIS A 156 30.13 -3.10 -12.25
C HIS A 156 30.48 -4.18 -11.22
N ALA A 157 31.76 -4.42 -10.96
CA ALA A 157 32.19 -5.44 -9.99
C ALA A 157 31.62 -5.21 -8.57
N ASP A 158 31.31 -3.96 -8.22
CA ASP A 158 30.67 -3.53 -6.98
C ASP A 158 29.19 -3.93 -6.88
N TRP A 159 28.58 -4.41 -7.96
CA TRP A 159 27.20 -4.94 -7.93
C TRP A 159 27.16 -6.42 -7.52
N PHE A 160 28.31 -7.07 -7.35
CA PHE A 160 28.39 -8.51 -7.12
C PHE A 160 29.04 -8.84 -5.80
N PHE A 161 28.58 -9.93 -5.22
CA PHE A 161 29.24 -10.62 -4.11
C PHE A 161 29.67 -12.02 -4.56
N THR A 162 30.49 -12.67 -3.76
CA THR A 162 30.99 -14.01 -4.08
C THR A 162 30.43 -15.00 -3.07
N ASN A 163 29.79 -16.09 -3.56
CA ASN A 163 29.33 -17.18 -2.72
C ASN A 163 30.50 -18.11 -2.30
N LYS A 164 30.24 -19.12 -1.46
CA LYS A 164 31.28 -20.04 -0.95
C LYS A 164 31.95 -20.86 -2.05
N ALA A 165 31.26 -21.10 -3.18
CA ALA A 165 31.79 -21.81 -4.32
C ALA A 165 32.66 -20.94 -5.27
N GLY A 166 32.79 -19.64 -4.93
CA GLY A 166 33.54 -18.68 -5.76
C GLY A 166 32.74 -18.09 -6.91
N VAL A 167 31.41 -18.31 -6.94
CA VAL A 167 30.54 -17.74 -7.98
C VAL A 167 30.19 -16.30 -7.63
N HIS A 168 30.38 -15.38 -8.58
CA HIS A 168 30.01 -13.96 -8.45
C HIS A 168 28.52 -13.79 -8.80
N ILE A 169 27.71 -13.44 -7.82
CA ILE A 169 26.25 -13.27 -7.91
C ILE A 169 25.91 -11.78 -7.72
N ALA A 170 25.03 -11.26 -8.57
CA ALA A 170 24.60 -9.87 -8.46
C ALA A 170 23.69 -9.63 -7.23
N HIS A 171 23.85 -8.48 -6.61
CA HIS A 171 22.87 -7.96 -5.66
C HIS A 171 21.58 -7.53 -6.38
N GLY A 172 20.44 -7.63 -5.70
CA GLY A 172 19.19 -7.05 -6.19
C GLY A 172 19.28 -5.54 -6.37
N ARG A 173 18.64 -5.03 -7.41
CA ARG A 173 18.58 -3.58 -7.67
C ARG A 173 17.42 -3.21 -8.57
N ASP A 174 17.09 -1.92 -8.57
CA ASP A 174 16.35 -1.28 -9.65
C ASP A 174 17.30 -0.53 -10.61
N PRO A 175 16.83 -0.04 -11.76
CA PRO A 175 17.70 0.60 -12.77
C PRO A 175 18.30 1.95 -12.34
N TYR A 176 17.82 2.58 -11.26
CA TYR A 176 18.12 3.98 -10.92
C TYR A 176 18.98 4.15 -9.68
N PHE A 177 19.00 3.17 -8.77
CA PHE A 177 19.68 3.26 -7.49
C PHE A 177 20.81 2.23 -7.35
N ALA A 178 21.64 2.42 -6.33
CA ALA A 178 22.68 1.47 -5.97
C ALA A 178 22.08 0.10 -5.59
N PRO A 179 22.81 -1.00 -5.80
CA PRO A 179 22.37 -2.34 -5.43
C PRO A 179 22.06 -2.47 -3.94
N TRP A 180 21.05 -3.28 -3.61
CA TRP A 180 20.70 -3.65 -2.24
C TRP A 180 21.63 -4.75 -1.74
N THR A 181 22.63 -4.38 -0.96
CA THR A 181 23.76 -5.24 -0.58
C THR A 181 23.39 -6.44 0.29
N ASP A 182 22.20 -6.50 0.80
CA ASP A 182 21.63 -7.58 1.61
C ASP A 182 20.83 -8.60 0.79
N THR A 183 20.85 -8.51 -0.55
CA THR A 183 20.03 -9.31 -1.46
C THR A 183 20.84 -9.99 -2.57
N ALA A 184 20.22 -10.97 -3.25
CA ALA A 184 20.72 -11.68 -4.43
C ALA A 184 19.68 -11.60 -5.58
N GLN A 185 20.09 -11.11 -6.74
CA GLN A 185 19.24 -10.85 -7.90
C GLN A 185 18.83 -12.10 -8.65
N LEU A 186 17.55 -12.38 -8.74
CA LEU A 186 16.99 -13.46 -9.55
C LEU A 186 17.09 -13.18 -11.06
N ASN A 187 17.32 -14.23 -11.85
CA ASN A 187 17.45 -14.15 -13.31
C ASN A 187 16.18 -14.62 -14.02
N TYR A 188 15.26 -13.71 -14.33
CA TYR A 188 14.00 -14.03 -15.01
C TYR A 188 14.14 -14.45 -16.48
N PHE A 189 15.36 -14.40 -17.05
CA PHE A 189 15.62 -14.98 -18.37
C PHE A 189 15.91 -16.49 -18.30
N ASN A 190 16.18 -17.01 -17.11
CA ASN A 190 16.30 -18.44 -16.87
C ASN A 190 14.90 -19.06 -16.58
N PRO A 191 14.42 -20.01 -17.38
CA PRO A 191 13.13 -20.69 -17.13
C PRO A 191 13.06 -21.40 -15.77
N LYS A 192 14.19 -21.87 -15.25
CA LYS A 192 14.29 -22.48 -13.92
C LYS A 192 13.95 -21.49 -12.81
N THR A 193 14.43 -20.26 -12.92
CA THR A 193 14.12 -19.18 -11.99
C THR A 193 12.63 -18.84 -12.01
N ARG A 194 12.03 -18.74 -13.19
CA ARG A 194 10.58 -18.51 -13.32
C ARG A 194 9.77 -19.61 -12.64
N ARG A 195 10.14 -20.88 -12.87
CA ARG A 195 9.46 -22.00 -12.21
C ARG A 195 9.65 -22.00 -10.70
N PHE A 196 10.88 -21.77 -10.22
CA PHE A 196 11.18 -21.64 -8.80
C PHE A 196 10.35 -20.55 -8.12
N MET A 197 10.23 -19.36 -8.74
CA MET A 197 9.45 -18.26 -8.18
C MET A 197 7.94 -18.49 -8.26
N LEU A 198 7.47 -19.16 -9.29
CA LEU A 198 6.07 -19.56 -9.40
C LEU A 198 5.70 -20.61 -8.32
N ASP A 199 6.56 -21.59 -8.07
CA ASP A 199 6.37 -22.56 -6.98
C ASP A 199 6.34 -21.89 -5.61
N ASN A 200 7.18 -20.87 -5.39
CA ASN A 200 7.14 -20.07 -4.17
C ASN A 200 5.84 -19.27 -4.06
N LEU A 201 5.37 -18.64 -5.16
CA LEU A 201 4.12 -17.90 -5.16
C LEU A 201 2.90 -18.79 -4.85
N LEU A 202 2.88 -20.01 -5.40
CA LEU A 202 1.84 -21.00 -5.08
C LEU A 202 1.86 -21.37 -3.59
N ARG A 203 3.04 -21.60 -2.99
CA ARG A 203 3.17 -21.86 -1.54
C ARG A 203 2.71 -20.67 -0.69
N VAL A 204 2.97 -19.45 -1.15
CA VAL A 204 2.48 -18.22 -0.48
C VAL A 204 0.96 -18.16 -0.57
N ALA A 205 0.38 -18.46 -1.74
CA ALA A 205 -1.06 -18.44 -1.96
C ALA A 205 -1.83 -19.45 -1.08
N GLU A 206 -1.20 -20.56 -0.70
CA GLU A 206 -1.77 -21.50 0.28
C GLU A 206 -1.91 -20.89 1.68
N GLN A 207 -1.09 -19.88 2.01
CA GLN A 207 -0.96 -19.31 3.37
C GLN A 207 -1.77 -18.01 3.57
N CYS A 208 -2.27 -17.38 2.52
CA CYS A 208 -2.96 -16.07 2.60
C CYS A 208 -4.14 -15.98 1.61
N ASP A 209 -4.80 -14.83 1.57
CA ASP A 209 -5.95 -14.55 0.71
C ASP A 209 -5.56 -13.60 -0.45
N GLY A 210 -4.35 -13.08 -0.41
CA GLY A 210 -3.78 -12.23 -1.44
C GLY A 210 -2.36 -11.81 -1.11
N VAL A 211 -1.67 -11.24 -2.10
CA VAL A 211 -0.29 -10.76 -1.97
C VAL A 211 -0.11 -9.34 -2.43
N ARG A 212 0.80 -8.64 -1.77
CA ARG A 212 1.44 -7.45 -2.31
C ARG A 212 2.75 -7.90 -2.95
N CYS A 213 2.85 -7.74 -4.26
CA CYS A 213 4.03 -8.07 -5.04
C CYS A 213 5.00 -6.89 -5.02
N ASP A 214 6.12 -7.09 -4.33
CA ASP A 214 7.19 -6.11 -4.20
C ASP A 214 7.81 -5.79 -5.55
N MET A 215 7.91 -4.49 -5.89
CA MET A 215 8.55 -4.00 -7.11
C MET A 215 8.23 -4.84 -8.35
N ALA A 216 6.93 -5.13 -8.55
CA ALA A 216 6.46 -6.11 -9.56
C ALA A 216 6.99 -5.84 -10.98
N MET A 217 7.22 -4.58 -11.33
CA MET A 217 7.72 -4.19 -12.65
C MET A 217 9.17 -4.63 -12.91
N LEU A 218 9.97 -4.95 -11.89
CA LEU A 218 11.36 -5.35 -12.08
C LEU A 218 11.52 -6.74 -12.75
N SER A 219 10.49 -7.58 -12.68
CA SER A 219 10.47 -8.87 -13.37
C SER A 219 9.84 -8.82 -14.78
N LEU A 220 9.35 -7.65 -15.23
CA LEU A 220 8.94 -7.48 -16.62
C LEU A 220 10.14 -7.69 -17.55
N ASN A 221 9.95 -8.47 -18.62
CA ASN A 221 11.01 -8.87 -19.53
C ASN A 221 11.85 -7.68 -20.01
N LYS A 222 11.21 -6.58 -20.41
CA LYS A 222 11.90 -5.38 -20.88
C LYS A 222 12.65 -4.68 -19.76
N VAL A 223 12.03 -4.49 -18.60
CA VAL A 223 12.67 -3.82 -17.46
C VAL A 223 13.86 -4.63 -16.96
N HIS A 224 13.68 -5.95 -16.81
CA HIS A 224 14.75 -6.87 -16.39
C HIS A 224 15.93 -6.84 -17.36
N ARG A 225 15.69 -6.96 -18.68
CA ARG A 225 16.74 -6.84 -19.69
C ARG A 225 17.46 -5.50 -19.61
N ASP A 226 16.73 -4.38 -19.55
CA ASP A 226 17.32 -3.05 -19.57
C ASP A 226 18.15 -2.76 -18.32
N THR A 227 17.76 -3.34 -17.17
CA THR A 227 18.51 -3.27 -15.91
C THR A 227 19.81 -4.08 -15.95
N TRP A 228 19.77 -5.26 -16.59
CA TRP A 228 20.85 -6.25 -16.59
C TRP A 228 21.48 -6.48 -17.96
N ARG A 229 21.38 -5.49 -18.87
CA ARG A 229 21.80 -5.60 -20.29
C ARG A 229 23.25 -6.08 -20.49
N ASP A 230 24.14 -5.75 -19.57
CA ASP A 230 25.55 -6.09 -19.67
C ASP A 230 25.85 -7.56 -19.28
N PHE A 231 24.85 -8.25 -18.70
CA PHE A 231 24.96 -9.62 -18.19
C PHE A 231 23.95 -10.59 -18.82
N LEU A 232 22.96 -10.07 -19.55
CA LEU A 232 21.93 -10.84 -20.22
C LEU A 232 22.03 -10.76 -21.74
N GLY A 233 21.59 -11.82 -22.42
CA GLY A 233 21.39 -11.79 -23.87
C GLY A 233 20.25 -10.87 -24.30
N ASN A 234 20.19 -10.58 -25.60
CA ASN A 234 19.14 -9.69 -26.17
C ASN A 234 17.77 -10.37 -26.36
N ASP A 235 17.71 -11.69 -26.31
CA ASP A 235 16.51 -12.46 -26.57
C ASP A 235 15.57 -12.40 -25.35
N LEU A 236 14.43 -11.74 -25.52
CA LEU A 236 13.40 -11.69 -24.49
C LEU A 236 12.67 -13.03 -24.36
N PRO A 237 12.29 -13.46 -23.15
CA PRO A 237 11.33 -14.52 -22.98
C PRO A 237 10.02 -14.21 -23.74
N LYS A 238 9.34 -15.24 -24.26
CA LYS A 238 8.13 -15.07 -25.08
C LYS A 238 6.93 -14.52 -24.34
N GLU A 239 6.86 -14.80 -23.04
CA GLU A 239 5.73 -14.39 -22.18
C GLU A 239 6.25 -13.63 -20.97
N GLU A 240 5.44 -12.75 -20.44
CA GLU A 240 5.70 -12.12 -19.15
C GLU A 240 5.54 -13.12 -18.01
N PHE A 241 6.39 -13.03 -16.98
CA PHE A 241 6.29 -13.89 -15.79
C PHE A 241 4.93 -13.77 -15.13
N TRP A 242 4.45 -12.54 -14.94
CA TRP A 242 3.20 -12.30 -14.23
C TRP A 242 1.97 -12.87 -14.95
N THR A 243 1.92 -12.84 -16.29
CA THR A 243 0.80 -13.40 -17.04
C THR A 243 0.61 -14.88 -16.72
N GLN A 244 1.70 -15.65 -16.70
CA GLN A 244 1.69 -17.05 -16.33
C GLN A 244 1.38 -17.25 -14.85
N ALA A 245 2.07 -16.50 -13.98
CA ALA A 245 2.00 -16.68 -12.52
C ALA A 245 0.60 -16.39 -11.98
N LEU A 246 -0.02 -15.28 -12.40
CA LEU A 246 -1.37 -14.93 -11.98
C LEU A 246 -2.39 -15.97 -12.44
N LYS A 247 -2.24 -16.45 -13.66
CA LYS A 247 -3.13 -17.50 -14.20
C LYS A 247 -3.02 -18.78 -13.38
N GLU A 248 -1.81 -19.32 -13.16
CA GLU A 248 -1.63 -20.59 -12.46
C GLU A 248 -2.13 -20.51 -11.00
N VAL A 249 -1.90 -19.39 -10.31
CA VAL A 249 -2.46 -19.20 -8.95
C VAL A 249 -3.98 -19.15 -8.97
N ARG A 250 -4.59 -18.41 -9.89
CA ARG A 250 -6.08 -18.31 -9.97
C ARG A 250 -6.75 -19.58 -10.43
N ASP A 251 -6.09 -20.41 -11.20
CA ASP A 251 -6.61 -21.74 -11.55
C ASP A 251 -6.84 -22.60 -10.30
N ILE A 252 -6.07 -22.38 -9.21
CA ILE A 252 -6.16 -23.10 -7.92
C ILE A 252 -6.95 -22.28 -6.89
N HIS A 253 -6.73 -20.96 -6.86
CA HIS A 253 -7.31 -20.01 -5.90
C HIS A 253 -8.04 -18.87 -6.63
N PRO A 254 -9.27 -19.07 -7.16
CA PRO A 254 -9.95 -18.10 -8.03
C PRO A 254 -10.19 -16.72 -7.40
N GLU A 255 -10.35 -16.65 -6.07
CA GLU A 255 -10.61 -15.41 -5.32
C GLU A 255 -9.32 -14.72 -4.82
N PHE A 256 -8.14 -15.24 -5.19
CA PHE A 256 -6.86 -14.72 -4.71
C PHE A 256 -6.60 -13.31 -5.28
N THR A 257 -6.24 -12.38 -4.40
CA THR A 257 -6.03 -10.97 -4.75
C THR A 257 -4.56 -10.66 -4.96
N PHE A 258 -4.26 -9.97 -6.07
CA PHE A 258 -2.91 -9.50 -6.40
C PHE A 258 -2.83 -7.97 -6.37
N ILE A 259 -1.93 -7.44 -5.54
CA ILE A 259 -1.58 -6.01 -5.48
C ILE A 259 -0.17 -5.86 -6.00
N ALA A 260 0.06 -5.01 -6.99
CA ALA A 260 1.39 -4.69 -7.48
C ALA A 260 1.90 -3.36 -6.91
N GLU A 261 3.07 -3.41 -6.33
CA GLU A 261 3.89 -2.22 -6.26
C GLU A 261 4.50 -1.99 -7.64
N VAL A 262 4.20 -0.84 -8.22
CA VAL A 262 4.61 -0.49 -9.58
C VAL A 262 4.73 1.02 -9.74
N TYR A 263 5.70 1.43 -10.55
CA TYR A 263 6.06 2.82 -10.82
C TYR A 263 6.35 3.03 -12.30
N TRP A 264 6.79 4.23 -12.67
CA TRP A 264 7.33 4.62 -13.98
C TRP A 264 6.32 4.62 -15.12
N GLY A 265 5.02 4.74 -14.81
CA GLY A 265 3.96 4.74 -15.82
C GLY A 265 3.62 3.34 -16.34
N LEU A 266 4.03 2.28 -15.61
CA LEU A 266 3.78 0.88 -15.96
C LEU A 266 2.52 0.32 -15.28
N GLU A 267 1.78 1.16 -14.53
CA GLU A 267 0.62 0.75 -13.75
C GLU A 267 -0.45 0.11 -14.64
N TRP A 268 -0.74 0.72 -15.80
CA TRP A 268 -1.73 0.18 -16.74
C TRP A 268 -1.29 -1.15 -17.34
N GLU A 269 -0.03 -1.28 -17.76
CA GLU A 269 0.53 -2.51 -18.32
C GLU A 269 0.41 -3.68 -17.32
N ILE A 270 0.73 -3.45 -16.07
CA ILE A 270 0.60 -4.43 -14.98
C ILE A 270 -0.88 -4.78 -14.71
N GLN A 271 -1.80 -3.80 -14.78
CA GLN A 271 -3.24 -4.06 -14.67
C GLN A 271 -3.76 -4.95 -15.81
N GLU A 272 -3.27 -4.73 -17.04
CA GLU A 272 -3.64 -5.55 -18.21
C GLU A 272 -3.15 -7.00 -18.09
N MET A 273 -2.04 -7.25 -17.40
CA MET A 273 -1.55 -8.61 -17.10
C MET A 273 -2.45 -9.36 -16.11
N GLY A 274 -3.39 -8.65 -15.44
CA GLY A 274 -4.38 -9.27 -14.58
C GLY A 274 -4.25 -8.96 -13.10
N PHE A 275 -3.37 -8.06 -12.66
CA PHE A 275 -3.37 -7.60 -11.27
C PHE A 275 -4.69 -6.93 -10.90
N ASP A 276 -5.18 -7.18 -9.69
CA ASP A 276 -6.41 -6.57 -9.20
C ASP A 276 -6.21 -5.10 -8.87
N TYR A 277 -5.06 -4.77 -8.27
CA TYR A 277 -4.72 -3.40 -7.89
C TYR A 277 -3.25 -3.08 -8.15
N THR A 278 -3.00 -1.83 -8.55
CA THR A 278 -1.65 -1.24 -8.68
C THR A 278 -1.52 0.01 -7.83
N TYR A 279 -0.35 0.26 -7.28
CA TYR A 279 -0.07 1.46 -6.50
C TYR A 279 -0.36 2.74 -7.30
N ASP A 280 -1.15 3.66 -6.74
CA ASP A 280 -1.40 4.98 -7.31
C ASP A 280 -0.42 6.02 -6.71
N LYS A 281 0.87 5.80 -6.97
CA LYS A 281 1.94 6.71 -6.53
C LYS A 281 1.79 8.10 -7.16
N VAL A 282 1.27 8.16 -8.38
CA VAL A 282 1.01 9.43 -9.08
C VAL A 282 0.02 10.29 -8.31
N LEU A 283 -1.06 9.70 -7.78
CA LEU A 283 -2.00 10.44 -6.94
C LEU A 283 -1.35 10.88 -5.63
N TYR A 284 -0.58 10.00 -4.97
CA TYR A 284 0.17 10.36 -3.76
C TYR A 284 1.04 11.60 -3.99
N ASP A 285 1.84 11.62 -5.07
CA ASP A 285 2.71 12.74 -5.40
C ASP A 285 1.92 14.01 -5.74
N ARG A 286 0.79 13.89 -6.45
CA ARG A 286 -0.10 15.03 -6.72
C ARG A 286 -0.74 15.59 -5.46
N LEU A 287 -1.18 14.73 -4.55
CA LEU A 287 -1.68 15.14 -3.24
C LEU A 287 -0.60 15.86 -2.44
N ARG A 288 0.64 15.42 -2.51
CA ARG A 288 1.75 16.00 -1.77
C ARG A 288 2.23 17.31 -2.35
N PHE A 289 2.45 17.38 -3.66
CA PHE A 289 3.22 18.42 -4.32
C PHE A 289 2.43 19.29 -5.31
N SER A 290 1.19 18.92 -5.66
CA SER A 290 0.40 19.61 -6.69
C SER A 290 -0.84 20.31 -6.12
N ASN A 291 -1.59 20.93 -7.01
CA ASN A 291 -2.85 21.63 -6.73
C ASN A 291 -4.07 20.77 -7.10
N SER A 292 -5.26 21.28 -6.78
CA SER A 292 -6.54 20.62 -7.02
C SER A 292 -6.81 20.34 -8.51
N GLU A 293 -6.34 21.17 -9.44
CA GLU A 293 -6.55 20.97 -10.88
C GLU A 293 -5.82 19.73 -11.37
N ASN A 294 -4.56 19.54 -10.95
CA ASN A 294 -3.78 18.34 -11.28
C ASN A 294 -4.37 17.06 -10.68
N ILE A 295 -4.93 17.17 -9.47
CA ILE A 295 -5.64 16.04 -8.83
C ILE A 295 -6.92 15.73 -9.63
N LYS A 296 -7.73 16.73 -10.00
CA LYS A 296 -8.92 16.52 -10.85
C LYS A 296 -8.58 15.84 -12.17
N ALA A 297 -7.50 16.28 -12.82
CA ALA A 297 -7.05 15.70 -14.09
C ALA A 297 -6.71 14.20 -13.93
N HIS A 298 -6.06 13.80 -12.82
CA HIS A 298 -5.79 12.40 -12.53
C HIS A 298 -7.06 11.59 -12.27
N LEU A 299 -8.00 12.15 -11.50
CA LEU A 299 -9.28 11.51 -11.22
C LEU A 299 -10.20 11.41 -12.45
N GLY A 300 -9.92 12.18 -13.51
CA GLY A 300 -10.59 12.10 -14.81
C GLY A 300 -10.08 10.97 -15.72
N ALA A 301 -9.10 10.16 -15.30
CA ALA A 301 -8.64 9.02 -16.07
C ALA A 301 -9.72 7.92 -16.19
N GLU A 302 -9.48 6.96 -17.07
CA GLU A 302 -10.35 5.82 -17.36
C GLU A 302 -10.91 5.17 -16.08
N HIS A 303 -12.21 4.85 -16.09
CA HIS A 303 -12.89 4.29 -14.92
C HIS A 303 -12.27 2.97 -14.45
N LEU A 304 -11.86 2.11 -15.38
CA LEU A 304 -11.23 0.83 -15.07
C LEU A 304 -9.89 1.03 -14.37
N PHE A 305 -9.08 1.99 -14.82
CA PHE A 305 -7.84 2.38 -14.14
C PHE A 305 -8.12 2.84 -12.70
N GLN A 306 -9.15 3.68 -12.51
CA GLN A 306 -9.55 4.15 -11.18
C GLN A 306 -9.96 3.01 -10.26
N MET A 307 -10.69 2.03 -10.77
CA MET A 307 -11.16 0.86 -10.00
C MET A 307 -10.05 -0.11 -9.63
N ARG A 308 -8.97 -0.17 -10.41
CA ARG A 308 -7.81 -1.04 -10.19
C ARG A 308 -6.62 -0.33 -9.54
N SER A 309 -6.79 0.88 -9.09
CA SER A 309 -5.77 1.61 -8.32
C SER A 309 -5.91 1.30 -6.82
N ILE A 310 -4.77 1.14 -6.12
CA ILE A 310 -4.73 1.15 -4.66
C ILE A 310 -4.10 2.47 -4.19
N ARG A 311 -4.81 3.18 -3.33
CA ARG A 311 -4.50 4.55 -2.91
C ARG A 311 -4.11 4.63 -1.45
N PHE A 312 -3.13 5.48 -1.18
CA PHE A 312 -2.56 5.69 0.16
C PHE A 312 -2.03 7.12 0.33
N THR A 313 -1.85 7.54 1.57
CA THR A 313 -1.14 8.77 1.94
C THR A 313 0.07 8.50 2.83
N SER A 314 0.28 7.25 3.21
CA SER A 314 1.45 6.72 3.89
C SER A 314 1.51 5.22 3.70
N ASN A 315 2.69 4.64 3.76
CA ASN A 315 3.00 3.22 3.86
C ASN A 315 4.36 3.06 4.56
N HIS A 316 4.91 1.86 4.59
CA HIS A 316 6.21 1.60 5.22
C HIS A 316 7.40 2.27 4.51
N ASP A 317 7.30 2.60 3.23
CA ASP A 317 8.37 3.22 2.42
C ASP A 317 8.28 4.74 2.36
N GLU A 318 7.06 5.26 2.33
CA GLU A 318 6.85 6.70 2.25
C GLU A 318 7.06 7.39 3.61
N GLU A 319 7.31 8.69 3.58
CA GLU A 319 7.31 9.48 4.81
C GLU A 319 5.91 9.45 5.44
N GLU A 320 5.86 9.44 6.77
CA GLU A 320 4.59 9.50 7.50
C GLU A 320 3.74 10.71 7.08
N SER A 321 2.44 10.49 6.92
CA SER A 321 1.53 11.48 6.32
C SER A 321 1.53 12.81 7.07
N LEU A 322 1.66 12.82 8.40
CA LEU A 322 1.77 14.05 9.18
C LEU A 322 3.00 14.89 8.82
N LYS A 323 4.13 14.24 8.54
CA LYS A 323 5.36 14.92 8.14
C LYS A 323 5.35 15.29 6.66
N ALA A 324 4.82 14.40 5.81
CA ALA A 324 4.79 14.60 4.36
C ALA A 324 3.87 15.74 3.92
N PHE A 325 2.74 15.91 4.60
CA PHE A 325 1.66 16.84 4.21
C PHE A 325 1.45 17.98 5.22
N GLY A 326 1.86 17.82 6.47
CA GLY A 326 1.35 18.59 7.60
C GLY A 326 -0.02 18.07 8.07
N LYS A 327 -0.42 18.35 9.32
CA LYS A 327 -1.59 17.73 9.97
C LYS A 327 -2.89 17.93 9.18
N GLU A 328 -3.27 19.16 8.91
CA GLU A 328 -4.55 19.50 8.26
C GLU A 328 -4.66 18.89 6.85
N LYS A 329 -3.65 19.11 6.03
CA LYS A 329 -3.60 18.58 4.66
C LYS A 329 -3.58 17.05 4.64
N SER A 330 -2.89 16.38 5.60
CA SER A 330 -2.85 14.93 5.68
C SER A 330 -4.21 14.30 5.96
N LEU A 331 -5.01 14.91 6.85
CA LEU A 331 -6.36 14.44 7.17
C LEU A 331 -7.31 14.57 5.96
N VAL A 332 -7.21 15.68 5.24
CA VAL A 332 -8.00 15.89 4.01
C VAL A 332 -7.56 14.95 2.89
N ALA A 333 -6.26 14.75 2.69
CA ALA A 333 -5.75 13.77 1.75
C ALA A 333 -6.25 12.35 2.06
N SER A 334 -6.30 11.99 3.36
CA SER A 334 -6.87 10.71 3.80
C SER A 334 -8.37 10.59 3.54
N THR A 335 -9.12 11.69 3.61
CA THR A 335 -10.53 11.69 3.20
C THR A 335 -10.67 11.45 1.69
N ILE A 336 -9.77 12.02 0.89
CA ILE A 336 -9.74 11.77 -0.57
C ILE A 336 -9.58 10.27 -0.80
N ILE A 337 -8.51 9.66 -0.31
CA ILE A 337 -8.26 8.24 -0.57
C ILE A 337 -9.36 7.33 0.00
N ALA A 338 -9.91 7.64 1.19
CA ALA A 338 -10.96 6.86 1.82
C ALA A 338 -12.28 6.81 1.03
N THR A 339 -12.48 7.73 0.11
CA THR A 339 -13.77 7.93 -0.57
C THR A 339 -13.68 7.84 -2.10
N LEU A 340 -12.49 7.59 -2.67
CA LEU A 340 -12.30 7.34 -4.10
C LEU A 340 -12.56 5.86 -4.47
N PRO A 341 -12.78 5.52 -5.74
CA PRO A 341 -12.86 4.14 -6.20
C PRO A 341 -11.52 3.40 -6.10
N GLY A 342 -11.54 2.08 -6.22
CA GLY A 342 -10.37 1.22 -6.08
C GLY A 342 -10.09 0.81 -4.63
N ALA A 343 -8.98 0.13 -4.40
CA ALA A 343 -8.56 -0.23 -3.04
C ALA A 343 -8.01 0.99 -2.29
N ARG A 344 -8.21 1.00 -0.97
CA ARG A 344 -7.84 2.13 -0.11
C ARG A 344 -6.98 1.59 1.02
N MET A 345 -5.70 1.91 0.99
CA MET A 345 -4.73 1.40 1.93
C MET A 345 -4.41 2.43 3.01
N PHE A 346 -4.40 1.98 4.24
CA PHE A 346 -4.04 2.77 5.41
C PHE A 346 -2.94 2.05 6.16
N TYR A 347 -1.91 2.78 6.54
CA TYR A 347 -0.84 2.27 7.38
C TYR A 347 -1.22 2.39 8.85
N LEU A 348 -1.03 1.34 9.65
CA LEU A 348 -1.45 1.34 11.06
C LEU A 348 -0.87 2.53 11.84
N PHE A 349 0.39 2.86 11.61
CA PHE A 349 1.04 3.95 12.33
C PHE A 349 0.53 5.33 11.91
N GLN A 350 0.10 5.48 10.68
CA GLN A 350 -0.62 6.66 10.20
C GLN A 350 -1.91 6.88 10.99
N LEU A 351 -2.71 5.83 11.22
CA LEU A 351 -3.95 5.93 12.00
C LEU A 351 -3.73 6.36 13.44
N LEU A 352 -2.56 6.07 13.97
CA LEU A 352 -2.15 6.44 15.33
C LEU A 352 -1.45 7.80 15.41
N GLY A 353 -1.24 8.46 14.28
CA GLY A 353 -0.59 9.76 14.20
C GLY A 353 0.90 9.73 14.48
N ARG A 354 1.62 8.72 13.95
CA ARG A 354 3.08 8.68 14.04
C ARG A 354 3.70 9.90 13.36
N PRO A 355 4.68 10.59 13.99
CA PRO A 355 5.20 11.84 13.46
C PRO A 355 6.28 11.68 12.37
N ALA A 356 6.95 10.51 12.28
CA ALA A 356 8.02 10.27 11.33
C ALA A 356 8.12 8.79 10.95
N ARG A 357 8.61 8.52 9.73
CA ARG A 357 8.76 7.16 9.19
C ARG A 357 9.61 6.29 10.11
N LEU A 358 9.15 5.05 10.33
CA LEU A 358 9.92 4.01 10.98
C LEU A 358 10.78 3.30 9.92
N PRO A 359 12.12 3.26 10.04
CA PRO A 359 12.93 2.42 9.18
C PRO A 359 12.48 0.96 9.28
N ILE A 360 12.31 0.31 8.14
CA ILE A 360 11.76 -1.06 8.07
C ILE A 360 12.64 -2.11 8.77
N GLN A 361 13.91 -1.79 8.97
CA GLN A 361 14.86 -2.61 9.73
C GLN A 361 14.78 -2.38 11.24
N TYR A 362 14.00 -1.42 11.75
CA TYR A 362 13.93 -1.09 13.17
C TYR A 362 12.62 -1.56 13.79
N ILE A 363 12.71 -2.40 14.81
CA ILE A 363 11.54 -3.07 15.40
C ILE A 363 10.92 -2.36 16.60
N LYS A 364 11.55 -1.31 17.13
CA LYS A 364 10.95 -0.54 18.24
C LYS A 364 10.16 0.65 17.72
N ASP A 365 8.87 0.62 17.97
CA ASP A 365 7.94 1.68 17.64
C ASP A 365 7.45 2.37 18.90
N TRP A 366 8.24 3.34 19.39
CA TRP A 366 7.93 4.09 20.60
C TRP A 366 7.52 5.53 20.26
N PHE A 367 6.23 5.78 20.11
CA PHE A 367 5.70 7.14 19.98
C PHE A 367 4.38 7.28 20.76
N THR A 368 4.05 8.53 21.11
CA THR A 368 2.77 8.86 21.73
C THR A 368 1.70 8.98 20.65
N VAL A 369 0.58 8.27 20.82
CA VAL A 369 -0.55 8.36 19.92
C VAL A 369 -1.12 9.79 19.90
N ASP A 370 -1.25 10.38 18.72
CA ASP A 370 -2.00 11.63 18.55
C ASP A 370 -3.51 11.30 18.59
N LYS A 371 -4.13 11.60 19.72
CA LYS A 371 -5.55 11.28 19.95
C LYS A 371 -6.50 11.99 19.00
N GLU A 372 -6.15 13.19 18.54
CA GLU A 372 -6.97 13.95 17.59
C GLU A 372 -6.95 13.27 16.22
N VAL A 373 -5.77 12.88 15.75
CA VAL A 373 -5.57 12.12 14.49
C VAL A 373 -6.29 10.78 14.58
N ALA A 374 -6.09 10.02 15.64
CA ALA A 374 -6.73 8.72 15.82
C ALA A 374 -8.28 8.83 15.85
N THR A 375 -8.81 9.86 16.51
CA THR A 375 -10.25 10.13 16.53
C THR A 375 -10.79 10.50 15.15
N TYR A 376 -10.02 11.30 14.39
CA TYR A 376 -10.40 11.65 13.02
C TYR A 376 -10.48 10.42 12.13
N TYR A 377 -9.44 9.55 12.14
CA TYR A 377 -9.46 8.32 11.35
C TYR A 377 -10.58 7.36 11.74
N ALA A 378 -10.82 7.17 13.04
CA ALA A 378 -11.93 6.34 13.50
C ALA A 378 -13.28 6.81 12.93
N ARG A 379 -13.48 8.13 12.92
CA ARG A 379 -14.68 8.75 12.37
C ARG A 379 -14.73 8.66 10.84
N LEU A 380 -13.65 9.00 10.16
CA LEU A 380 -13.54 8.92 8.69
C LEU A 380 -13.81 7.49 8.20
N LEU A 381 -13.16 6.50 8.78
CA LEU A 381 -13.30 5.09 8.39
C LEU A 381 -14.73 4.58 8.64
N THR A 382 -15.36 4.98 9.75
CA THR A 382 -16.78 4.68 10.01
C THR A 382 -17.69 5.27 8.92
N ILE A 383 -17.45 6.52 8.51
CA ILE A 383 -18.23 7.17 7.43
C ILE A 383 -17.96 6.46 6.10
N ALA A 384 -16.70 6.19 5.79
CA ALA A 384 -16.25 5.57 4.54
C ALA A 384 -16.62 4.08 4.43
N SER A 385 -17.03 3.44 5.53
CA SER A 385 -17.56 2.06 5.53
C SER A 385 -18.98 1.96 4.97
N ALA A 386 -19.64 3.10 4.68
CA ALA A 386 -21.00 3.10 4.15
C ALA A 386 -21.07 2.34 2.82
N PRO A 387 -22.15 1.55 2.58
CA PRO A 387 -22.27 0.69 1.40
C PRO A 387 -22.10 1.42 0.07
N GLU A 388 -22.48 2.68 0.00
CA GLU A 388 -22.37 3.52 -1.19
C GLU A 388 -20.91 3.64 -1.66
N PHE A 389 -19.95 3.76 -0.74
CA PHE A 389 -18.52 3.86 -1.07
C PHE A 389 -17.91 2.54 -1.56
N HIS A 390 -18.57 1.42 -1.32
CA HIS A 390 -18.08 0.11 -1.73
C HIS A 390 -18.75 -0.41 -2.99
N GLY A 391 -20.06 -0.35 -3.09
CA GLY A 391 -20.83 -0.92 -4.19
C GLY A 391 -21.61 0.10 -5.00
N GLY A 392 -21.44 1.39 -4.77
CA GLY A 392 -22.12 2.45 -5.50
C GLY A 392 -21.45 2.79 -6.84
N GLN A 393 -22.15 3.54 -7.66
CA GLN A 393 -21.62 4.13 -8.89
C GLN A 393 -20.96 5.47 -8.56
N TRP A 394 -19.67 5.56 -8.84
CA TRP A 394 -18.88 6.77 -8.64
C TRP A 394 -18.88 7.68 -9.86
N SER A 395 -18.88 9.00 -9.62
CA SER A 395 -18.65 10.01 -10.67
C SER A 395 -18.10 11.30 -10.09
N LEU A 396 -17.23 11.97 -10.84
CA LEU A 396 -16.82 13.34 -10.53
C LEU A 396 -18.02 14.28 -10.63
N LYS A 397 -18.04 15.32 -9.77
CA LYS A 397 -19.02 16.40 -9.80
C LYS A 397 -18.40 17.66 -10.42
N GLU A 398 -19.18 18.33 -11.24
CA GLU A 398 -18.87 19.70 -11.65
C GLU A 398 -18.88 20.62 -10.43
N VAL A 399 -17.88 21.48 -10.37
CA VAL A 399 -17.77 22.56 -9.36
C VAL A 399 -17.76 23.88 -10.10
N ARG A 400 -18.69 24.78 -9.78
CA ARG A 400 -18.86 26.08 -10.44
C ARG A 400 -18.43 27.23 -9.52
N PRO A 401 -17.99 28.37 -10.12
CA PRO A 401 -17.75 29.58 -9.36
C PRO A 401 -19.02 30.08 -8.68
N LEU A 402 -18.86 30.69 -7.53
CA LEU A 402 -19.93 31.42 -6.88
C LEU A 402 -19.74 32.93 -7.15
N ASN A 403 -18.66 33.53 -6.67
CA ASN A 403 -18.36 34.96 -6.85
C ASN A 403 -16.87 35.20 -7.12
N ASP A 404 -16.03 34.18 -7.07
CA ASP A 404 -14.59 34.27 -7.24
C ASP A 404 -14.01 32.96 -7.83
N ASP A 405 -12.71 32.92 -8.04
CA ASP A 405 -12.00 31.74 -8.60
C ASP A 405 -11.62 30.67 -7.55
N SER A 406 -11.98 30.83 -6.28
CA SER A 406 -11.60 29.90 -5.22
C SER A 406 -12.22 28.50 -5.38
N TYR A 407 -13.31 28.38 -6.19
CA TYR A 407 -13.91 27.09 -6.56
C TYR A 407 -12.91 26.13 -7.22
N ARG A 408 -11.84 26.63 -7.84
CA ARG A 408 -10.77 25.83 -8.46
C ARG A 408 -10.04 24.96 -7.42
N ASN A 409 -10.02 25.37 -6.17
CA ASN A 409 -9.43 24.64 -5.06
C ASN A 409 -10.29 23.45 -4.58
N VAL A 410 -11.55 23.39 -5.05
CA VAL A 410 -12.54 22.43 -4.55
C VAL A 410 -12.59 21.21 -5.46
N LEU A 411 -12.43 20.02 -4.84
CA LEU A 411 -12.65 18.71 -5.43
C LEU A 411 -14.03 18.22 -5.03
N ALA A 412 -14.78 17.61 -5.95
CA ALA A 412 -16.07 17.03 -5.62
C ALA A 412 -16.36 15.77 -6.45
N TRP A 413 -16.97 14.78 -5.81
CA TRP A 413 -17.48 13.56 -6.44
C TRP A 413 -18.69 13.03 -5.69
N GLN A 414 -19.39 12.09 -6.32
CA GLN A 414 -20.54 11.43 -5.72
C GLN A 414 -20.47 9.91 -5.91
N TRP A 415 -21.14 9.22 -5.01
CA TRP A 415 -21.47 7.82 -5.07
C TRP A 415 -22.97 7.66 -5.03
N LYS A 416 -23.55 6.82 -5.87
CA LYS A 416 -24.98 6.50 -5.88
C LYS A 416 -25.17 5.02 -5.76
N GLN A 417 -26.05 4.60 -4.84
CA GLN A 417 -26.42 3.20 -4.68
C GLN A 417 -27.90 3.08 -4.33
N ARG A 418 -28.70 2.47 -5.21
CA ARG A 418 -30.16 2.36 -5.07
C ARG A 418 -30.79 3.74 -4.78
N ASN A 419 -31.37 3.91 -3.60
CA ASN A 419 -32.13 5.11 -3.21
C ASN A 419 -31.31 6.10 -2.35
N THR A 420 -30.00 5.88 -2.20
CA THR A 420 -29.12 6.71 -1.39
C THR A 420 -27.86 7.11 -2.14
N GLY A 421 -27.24 8.19 -1.72
CA GLY A 421 -25.97 8.62 -2.25
C GLY A 421 -25.13 9.35 -1.24
N LYS A 422 -23.84 9.40 -1.57
CA LYS A 422 -22.85 10.19 -0.82
C LYS A 422 -22.24 11.23 -1.77
N MET A 423 -22.09 12.45 -1.30
CA MET A 423 -21.41 13.52 -2.00
C MET A 423 -20.22 13.98 -1.13
N VAL A 424 -19.05 13.95 -1.69
CA VAL A 424 -17.80 14.38 -1.04
C VAL A 424 -17.37 15.70 -1.66
N VAL A 425 -17.08 16.69 -0.83
CA VAL A 425 -16.66 18.03 -1.24
C VAL A 425 -15.47 18.44 -0.39
N ILE A 426 -14.38 18.79 -1.03
CA ILE A 426 -13.08 19.03 -0.37
C ILE A 426 -12.46 20.30 -0.87
N ASN A 427 -12.13 21.21 0.04
CA ASN A 427 -11.20 22.31 -0.24
C ASN A 427 -9.77 21.79 -0.04
N TYR A 428 -9.06 21.58 -1.15
CA TYR A 428 -7.66 21.10 -1.11
C TYR A 428 -6.67 22.26 -1.25
N SER A 429 -6.86 23.31 -0.44
CA SER A 429 -5.96 24.47 -0.37
C SER A 429 -5.89 25.05 1.03
N GLY A 430 -4.80 25.79 1.29
CA GLY A 430 -4.62 26.56 2.53
C GLY A 430 -5.41 27.87 2.59
N GLN A 431 -6.36 28.12 1.67
CA GLN A 431 -7.21 29.30 1.62
C GLN A 431 -8.69 28.90 1.73
N PRO A 432 -9.54 29.73 2.34
CA PRO A 432 -11.00 29.53 2.27
C PRO A 432 -11.46 29.47 0.81
N SER A 433 -12.47 28.68 0.53
CA SER A 433 -13.00 28.51 -0.83
C SER A 433 -14.50 28.49 -0.86
N ARG A 434 -15.08 29.04 -1.94
CA ARG A 434 -16.52 29.08 -2.17
C ARG A 434 -16.84 28.40 -3.50
N CYS A 435 -17.91 27.64 -3.52
CA CYS A 435 -18.33 26.96 -4.74
C CYS A 435 -19.83 26.74 -4.80
N CYS A 436 -20.30 26.45 -6.01
CA CYS A 436 -21.65 25.97 -6.27
C CYS A 436 -21.56 24.58 -6.92
N LEU A 437 -22.30 23.63 -6.38
CA LEU A 437 -22.43 22.28 -6.93
C LEU A 437 -23.77 22.15 -7.65
N PRO A 438 -23.77 21.99 -9.00
CA PRO A 438 -25.01 21.79 -9.73
C PRO A 438 -25.78 20.55 -9.22
N MET A 439 -27.09 20.74 -9.03
CA MET A 439 -27.96 19.68 -8.55
C MET A 439 -28.62 18.88 -9.70
N LYS A 440 -28.44 19.29 -10.95
CA LYS A 440 -28.93 18.57 -12.13
C LYS A 440 -28.31 17.16 -12.20
N GLY A 441 -29.15 16.14 -12.39
CA GLY A 441 -28.75 14.71 -12.40
C GLY A 441 -28.59 14.09 -11.01
N SER A 442 -28.69 14.84 -9.93
CA SER A 442 -29.00 14.33 -8.59
C SER A 442 -30.51 14.37 -8.43
N GLU A 443 -31.21 13.48 -9.12
CA GLU A 443 -32.64 13.58 -9.44
C GLU A 443 -33.59 13.54 -8.23
N ALA A 444 -33.07 13.49 -7.05
CA ALA A 444 -33.89 13.62 -5.88
C ALA A 444 -33.06 13.96 -4.64
N LEU A 445 -32.62 15.13 -4.53
CA LEU A 445 -32.45 15.67 -3.18
C LEU A 445 -33.84 16.03 -2.68
N ASN A 446 -34.66 15.00 -2.46
CA ASN A 446 -35.96 15.15 -1.81
C ASN A 446 -35.75 15.23 -0.31
N GLY A 447 -36.16 16.35 0.29
CA GLY A 447 -36.10 16.53 1.74
C GLY A 447 -34.82 17.18 2.20
N SER A 448 -33.96 16.46 2.89
CA SER A 448 -32.72 17.00 3.49
C SER A 448 -31.48 16.20 3.13
N VAL A 449 -30.32 16.86 3.19
CA VAL A 449 -29.00 16.22 3.16
C VAL A 449 -28.39 16.27 4.56
N ARG A 450 -27.67 15.20 4.96
CA ARG A 450 -26.99 15.15 6.24
C ARG A 450 -25.47 15.23 6.02
N GLU A 451 -24.83 16.21 6.64
CA GLU A 451 -23.38 16.30 6.69
C GLU A 451 -22.84 15.30 7.74
N GLU A 452 -21.94 14.40 7.33
CA GLU A 452 -21.56 13.23 8.13
C GLU A 452 -20.58 13.55 9.26
N PHE A 453 -19.74 14.56 9.11
CA PHE A 453 -18.84 14.98 10.19
C PHE A 453 -19.55 15.77 11.28
N SER A 454 -20.37 16.75 10.96
CA SER A 454 -21.11 17.59 11.93
C SER A 454 -22.43 16.98 12.37
N LYS A 455 -22.96 15.99 11.60
CA LYS A 455 -24.31 15.43 11.73
C LYS A 455 -25.45 16.45 11.47
N GLN A 456 -25.08 17.61 10.90
CA GLN A 456 -26.05 18.65 10.57
C GLN A 456 -27.00 18.20 9.46
N GLN A 457 -28.28 18.43 9.65
CA GLN A 457 -29.30 18.29 8.61
C GLN A 457 -29.47 19.63 7.89
N ILE A 458 -29.52 19.60 6.56
CA ILE A 458 -29.69 20.77 5.69
C ILE A 458 -30.89 20.49 4.79
N GLU A 459 -31.95 21.28 4.91
CA GLU A 459 -33.11 21.17 4.04
C GLU A 459 -32.80 21.63 2.63
N VAL A 460 -33.19 20.84 1.65
CA VAL A 460 -32.98 21.17 0.21
C VAL A 460 -34.12 22.06 -0.25
N THR A 461 -33.82 23.33 -0.39
CA THR A 461 -34.78 24.33 -0.85
C THR A 461 -35.02 24.26 -2.38
N PRO A 462 -36.17 24.78 -2.88
CA PRO A 462 -36.39 24.92 -4.31
C PRO A 462 -35.29 25.72 -5.03
N GLN A 463 -34.75 26.73 -4.37
CA GLN A 463 -33.64 27.55 -4.90
C GLN A 463 -32.37 26.71 -5.05
N MET A 464 -32.00 25.92 -4.05
CA MET A 464 -30.85 25.00 -4.16
C MET A 464 -30.98 24.02 -5.34
N ARG A 465 -32.19 23.54 -5.62
CA ARG A 465 -32.46 22.67 -6.77
C ARG A 465 -32.26 23.39 -8.10
N ALA A 466 -32.68 24.65 -8.20
CA ALA A 466 -32.62 25.44 -9.42
C ALA A 466 -31.21 25.99 -9.70
N GLU A 467 -30.56 26.53 -8.68
CA GLU A 467 -29.31 27.29 -8.80
C GLU A 467 -28.07 26.44 -8.43
N GLY A 468 -28.24 25.38 -7.63
CA GLY A 468 -27.19 24.53 -7.12
C GLY A 468 -26.97 24.67 -5.60
N PHE A 469 -26.19 23.76 -5.04
CA PHE A 469 -25.83 23.74 -3.63
C PHE A 469 -24.57 24.56 -3.38
N THR A 470 -24.72 25.72 -2.76
CA THR A 470 -23.60 26.61 -2.46
C THR A 470 -22.92 26.23 -1.16
N LEU A 471 -21.59 26.24 -1.14
CA LEU A 471 -20.78 25.89 0.02
C LEU A 471 -19.64 26.91 0.21
N GLU A 472 -19.38 27.18 1.48
CA GLU A 472 -18.17 27.82 1.96
C GLU A 472 -17.37 26.78 2.74
N LEU A 473 -16.08 26.64 2.41
CA LEU A 473 -15.17 25.66 2.98
C LEU A 473 -13.95 26.36 3.57
N LYS A 474 -13.59 26.01 4.78
CA LYS A 474 -12.35 26.43 5.43
C LYS A 474 -11.13 25.86 4.69
N PRO A 475 -9.93 26.38 4.93
CA PRO A 475 -8.68 25.75 4.48
C PRO A 475 -8.66 24.26 4.86
N TYR A 476 -8.33 23.40 3.91
CA TYR A 476 -8.24 21.95 4.11
C TYR A 476 -9.46 21.34 4.83
N GLU A 477 -10.66 21.73 4.41
CA GLU A 477 -11.92 21.19 4.95
C GLU A 477 -12.52 20.15 4.02
N SER A 478 -12.97 19.03 4.60
CA SER A 478 -13.75 17.99 3.94
C SER A 478 -15.18 17.98 4.45
N LYS A 479 -16.14 17.86 3.56
CA LYS A 479 -17.55 17.62 3.88
C LYS A 479 -18.04 16.39 3.12
N ILE A 480 -18.77 15.53 3.82
CA ILE A 480 -19.39 14.33 3.24
C ILE A 480 -20.88 14.41 3.54
N PHE A 481 -21.68 14.46 2.48
CA PHE A 481 -23.14 14.55 2.59
C PHE A 481 -23.79 13.23 2.21
N THR A 482 -24.76 12.79 3.00
CA THR A 482 -25.69 11.71 2.65
C THR A 482 -26.98 12.32 2.13
N PHE A 483 -27.52 11.76 1.06
CA PHE A 483 -28.77 12.20 0.46
C PHE A 483 -29.61 11.00 -0.02
N SER A 484 -30.93 11.19 -0.07
CA SER A 484 -31.86 10.24 -0.71
C SER A 484 -32.04 10.59 -2.18
N LEU A 485 -32.15 9.58 -3.03
CA LEU A 485 -32.39 9.68 -4.47
C LEU A 485 -33.86 9.69 -4.81
#